data_22d5983a645a01f1a1a55a380232ada7
#
_entry.id   22d5983a645a01f1a1a55a380232ada7
#
_cell.length_a   1.000
_cell.length_b   1.000
_cell.length_c   1.000
_cell.angle_alpha   90.00
_cell.angle_beta   90.00
_cell.angle_gamma   90.00
#
_symmetry.space_group_name_H-M   'P 1'
#
loop_
_entity.id
_entity.type
_entity.pdbx_description
1 polymer ?
#
loop_
_entity_poly.entity_id
_entity_poly.type
_entity_poly.pdbx_seq_one_letter_code
_entity_poly.pdbx_strand_id
1 'polypeptide(L)'
;KGEVLYEGVNIYDPRVDPVAVRRHIGMVFQKPNPFPKTIFENVAFGLRLMGVKGSELEDRVVEALKRAALWEEVKDRFKKESGLRLSGGQQQRLCIARAIAVEPPLLLMDEPTSALDPIATQAIEDLILELKERYTVVIVTHNMQQAARVSDRTLFMHLGVLVEEGPTEVIFTKPKHPYTEAYITGRFG
;
A
#
# COMPACT_ATOMS: atom_id res chain seq x y z
N LYS A 1 -22.54 -1.56 12.35
CA LYS A 1 -23.40 -1.28 11.18
C LYS A 1 -22.84 -0.04 10.50
N GLY A 2 -22.58 -0.13 9.23
CA GLY A 2 -22.05 0.98 8.41
C GLY A 2 -22.09 0.55 6.95
N GLU A 3 -21.80 1.50 6.08
CA GLU A 3 -21.63 1.24 4.66
C GLU A 3 -20.28 1.80 4.21
N VAL A 4 -19.72 1.19 3.18
CA VAL A 4 -18.54 1.69 2.47
C VAL A 4 -18.93 1.81 1.02
N LEU A 5 -18.88 3.04 0.52
CA LEU A 5 -19.24 3.34 -0.86
C LEU A 5 -17.96 3.42 -1.71
N TYR A 6 -17.90 2.63 -2.76
CA TYR A 6 -16.90 2.74 -3.82
C TYR A 6 -17.62 3.10 -5.12
N GLU A 7 -17.34 4.27 -5.66
CA GLU A 7 -18.04 4.84 -6.83
C GLU A 7 -19.58 4.79 -6.70
N GLY A 8 -20.08 5.11 -5.50
CA GLY A 8 -21.50 5.14 -5.19
C GLY A 8 -22.14 3.77 -4.93
N VAL A 9 -21.38 2.69 -5.02
CA VAL A 9 -21.85 1.32 -4.75
C VAL A 9 -21.40 0.88 -3.36
N ASN A 10 -22.34 0.45 -2.52
CA ASN A 10 -21.99 -0.13 -1.22
C ASN A 10 -21.33 -1.51 -1.43
N ILE A 11 -20.04 -1.61 -1.10
CA ILE A 11 -19.27 -2.86 -1.29
C ILE A 11 -19.75 -4.01 -0.39
N TYR A 12 -20.58 -3.74 0.62
CA TYR A 12 -21.22 -4.75 1.49
C TYR A 12 -22.62 -5.15 1.03
N ASP A 13 -23.14 -4.61 -0.08
CA ASP A 13 -24.40 -5.06 -0.64
C ASP A 13 -24.28 -6.54 -1.03
N PRO A 14 -25.25 -7.41 -0.63
CA PRO A 14 -25.20 -8.84 -0.95
C PRO A 14 -25.14 -9.16 -2.46
N ARG A 15 -25.50 -8.20 -3.32
CA ARG A 15 -25.44 -8.33 -4.78
C ARG A 15 -24.07 -8.03 -5.36
N VAL A 16 -23.16 -7.45 -4.57
CA VAL A 16 -21.81 -7.12 -4.99
C VAL A 16 -20.90 -8.34 -4.85
N ASP A 17 -20.23 -8.72 -5.93
CA ASP A 17 -19.22 -9.78 -5.89
C ASP A 17 -17.96 -9.31 -5.15
N PRO A 18 -17.60 -9.92 -3.99
CA PRO A 18 -16.39 -9.54 -3.25
C PRO A 18 -15.10 -9.77 -4.04
N VAL A 19 -15.11 -10.68 -5.01
CA VAL A 19 -13.92 -10.93 -5.86
C VAL A 19 -13.72 -9.76 -6.83
N ALA A 20 -14.82 -9.23 -7.39
CA ALA A 20 -14.77 -8.03 -8.21
C ALA A 20 -14.23 -6.83 -7.41
N VAL A 21 -14.71 -6.61 -6.19
CA VAL A 21 -14.21 -5.53 -5.31
C VAL A 21 -12.70 -5.66 -5.08
N ARG A 22 -12.21 -6.87 -4.76
CA ARG A 22 -10.78 -7.12 -4.50
C ARG A 22 -9.88 -6.95 -5.72
N ARG A 23 -10.41 -6.90 -6.93
CA ARG A 23 -9.66 -6.55 -8.15
C ARG A 23 -9.43 -5.05 -8.27
N HIS A 24 -10.35 -4.24 -7.73
CA HIS A 24 -10.27 -2.79 -7.78
C HIS A 24 -9.56 -2.18 -6.57
N ILE A 25 -9.43 -2.94 -5.48
CA ILE A 25 -8.82 -2.46 -4.24
C ILE A 25 -7.65 -3.38 -3.89
N GLY A 26 -6.43 -2.89 -4.13
CA GLY A 26 -5.21 -3.56 -3.67
C GLY A 26 -4.99 -3.35 -2.18
N MET A 27 -4.39 -4.33 -1.49
CA MET A 27 -4.09 -4.24 -0.06
C MET A 27 -2.66 -4.67 0.22
N VAL A 28 -1.93 -3.81 0.93
CA VAL A 28 -0.60 -4.09 1.48
C VAL A 28 -0.70 -4.07 3.00
N PHE A 29 -0.32 -5.17 3.64
CA PHE A 29 -0.45 -5.35 5.08
C PHE A 29 0.79 -4.87 5.83
N GLN A 30 0.61 -4.58 7.11
CA GLN A 30 1.65 -4.15 8.04
C GLN A 30 2.84 -5.13 8.08
N LYS A 31 2.55 -6.44 8.18
CA LYS A 31 3.58 -7.48 8.07
C LYS A 31 3.64 -7.99 6.65
N PRO A 32 4.81 -7.98 6.01
CA PRO A 32 4.99 -8.61 4.71
C PRO A 32 4.46 -10.05 4.73
N ASN A 33 3.69 -10.40 3.72
CA ASN A 33 3.04 -11.70 3.62
C ASN A 33 3.26 -12.34 2.24
N PRO A 34 4.51 -12.50 1.78
CA PRO A 34 4.76 -13.18 0.52
C PRO A 34 4.29 -14.64 0.61
N PHE A 35 3.77 -15.14 -0.51
CA PHE A 35 3.43 -16.56 -0.61
C PHE A 35 4.70 -17.42 -0.54
N PRO A 36 4.62 -18.68 -0.06
CA PRO A 36 5.75 -19.64 -0.07
C PRO A 36 6.00 -20.15 -1.50
N LYS A 37 6.24 -19.23 -2.40
CA LYS A 37 6.45 -19.40 -3.83
C LYS A 37 7.62 -18.53 -4.29
N THR A 38 8.03 -18.66 -5.55
CA THR A 38 9.08 -17.79 -6.10
C THR A 38 8.64 -16.32 -6.14
N ILE A 39 9.61 -15.43 -6.29
CA ILE A 39 9.35 -13.98 -6.47
C ILE A 39 8.42 -13.79 -7.66
N PHE A 40 8.71 -14.44 -8.79
CA PHE A 40 7.87 -14.43 -9.98
C PHE A 40 6.42 -14.86 -9.68
N GLU A 41 6.26 -16.01 -9.04
CA GLU A 41 4.94 -16.58 -8.74
C GLU A 41 4.11 -15.70 -7.76
N ASN A 42 4.78 -14.97 -6.87
CA ASN A 42 4.11 -14.01 -6.00
C ASN A 42 3.42 -12.90 -6.81
N VAL A 43 4.15 -12.29 -7.75
CA VAL A 43 3.63 -11.18 -8.57
C VAL A 43 2.67 -11.68 -9.64
N ALA A 44 2.98 -12.83 -10.27
CA ALA A 44 2.17 -13.44 -11.32
C ALA A 44 0.80 -13.93 -10.83
N PHE A 45 0.60 -14.11 -9.54
CA PHE A 45 -0.60 -14.72 -8.99
C PHE A 45 -1.89 -14.00 -9.42
N GLY A 46 -1.99 -12.71 -9.17
CA GLY A 46 -3.16 -11.90 -9.56
C GLY A 46 -3.36 -11.83 -11.07
N LEU A 47 -2.27 -11.66 -11.80
CA LEU A 47 -2.29 -11.62 -13.27
C LEU A 47 -2.85 -12.90 -13.90
N ARG A 48 -2.48 -14.06 -13.35
CA ARG A 48 -3.01 -15.36 -13.79
C ARG A 48 -4.50 -15.50 -13.52
N LEU A 49 -4.98 -15.00 -12.39
CA LEU A 49 -6.42 -14.98 -12.10
C LEU A 49 -7.20 -14.10 -13.08
N MET A 50 -6.53 -13.10 -13.68
CA MET A 50 -7.09 -12.28 -14.77
C MET A 50 -6.95 -12.93 -16.15
N GLY A 51 -6.34 -14.11 -16.23
CA GLY A 51 -6.16 -14.85 -17.49
C GLY A 51 -4.90 -14.46 -18.29
N VAL A 52 -4.01 -13.61 -17.78
CA VAL A 52 -2.77 -13.21 -18.43
C VAL A 52 -1.80 -14.40 -18.50
N LYS A 53 -1.19 -14.63 -19.66
CA LYS A 53 -0.34 -15.79 -19.95
C LYS A 53 0.83 -15.43 -20.87
N GLY A 54 1.77 -16.38 -21.01
CA GLY A 54 2.87 -16.27 -21.97
C GLY A 54 3.84 -15.14 -21.67
N SER A 55 4.36 -14.49 -22.70
CA SER A 55 5.30 -13.38 -22.59
C SER A 55 4.70 -12.16 -21.88
N GLU A 56 3.42 -11.86 -22.14
CA GLU A 56 2.72 -10.76 -21.46
C GLU A 56 2.75 -10.91 -19.94
N LEU A 57 2.60 -12.13 -19.42
CA LEU A 57 2.68 -12.38 -17.98
C LEU A 57 4.07 -12.04 -17.43
N GLU A 58 5.13 -12.44 -18.13
CA GLU A 58 6.49 -12.12 -17.72
C GLU A 58 6.77 -10.62 -17.77
N ASP A 59 6.38 -9.96 -18.85
CA ASP A 59 6.56 -8.53 -19.03
C ASP A 59 5.87 -7.73 -17.94
N ARG A 60 4.64 -8.07 -17.58
CA ARG A 60 3.88 -7.40 -16.52
C ARG A 60 4.47 -7.68 -15.13
N VAL A 61 4.98 -8.88 -14.89
CA VAL A 61 5.68 -9.20 -13.63
C VAL A 61 6.96 -8.37 -13.51
N VAL A 62 7.77 -8.29 -14.56
CA VAL A 62 9.01 -7.48 -14.56
C VAL A 62 8.68 -6.01 -14.35
N GLU A 63 7.66 -5.50 -15.03
CA GLU A 63 7.23 -4.09 -14.87
C GLU A 63 6.78 -3.80 -13.44
N ALA A 64 5.99 -4.69 -12.83
CA ALA A 64 5.56 -4.52 -11.43
C ALA A 64 6.75 -4.55 -10.45
N LEU A 65 7.75 -5.41 -10.67
CA LEU A 65 8.98 -5.46 -9.88
C LEU A 65 9.83 -4.18 -10.05
N LYS A 66 9.89 -3.62 -11.26
CA LYS A 66 10.56 -2.33 -11.52
C LYS A 66 9.85 -1.20 -10.79
N ARG A 67 8.54 -1.09 -10.92
CA ARG A 67 7.73 -0.07 -10.23
C ARG A 67 7.83 -0.18 -8.71
N ALA A 68 8.02 -1.39 -8.16
CA ALA A 68 8.24 -1.60 -6.73
C ALA A 68 9.71 -1.42 -6.31
N ALA A 69 10.57 -0.87 -7.19
CA ALA A 69 12.00 -0.66 -6.96
C ALA A 69 12.74 -1.92 -6.47
N LEU A 70 12.27 -3.12 -6.91
CA LEU A 70 12.83 -4.41 -6.47
C LEU A 70 13.59 -5.14 -7.59
N TRP A 71 13.34 -4.80 -8.85
CA TRP A 71 13.85 -5.53 -10.02
C TRP A 71 15.36 -5.72 -10.02
N GLU A 72 16.13 -4.66 -9.82
CA GLU A 72 17.60 -4.72 -9.89
C GLU A 72 18.21 -5.66 -8.85
N GLU A 73 17.55 -5.82 -7.71
CA GLU A 73 18.02 -6.68 -6.64
C GLU A 73 17.69 -8.18 -6.86
N VAL A 74 16.72 -8.49 -7.73
CA VAL A 74 16.19 -9.86 -7.85
C VAL A 74 16.22 -10.43 -9.26
N LYS A 75 16.55 -9.65 -10.29
CA LYS A 75 16.44 -10.01 -11.72
C LYS A 75 17.10 -11.35 -12.10
N ASP A 76 18.23 -11.68 -11.48
CA ASP A 76 18.97 -12.90 -11.80
C ASP A 76 18.40 -14.16 -11.13
N ARG A 77 17.47 -13.99 -10.16
CA ARG A 77 16.98 -15.07 -9.31
C ARG A 77 15.45 -15.11 -9.13
N PHE A 78 14.72 -14.14 -9.68
CA PHE A 78 13.28 -13.96 -9.41
C PHE A 78 12.40 -15.16 -9.82
N LYS A 79 12.82 -15.96 -10.80
CA LYS A 79 12.10 -17.17 -11.22
C LYS A 79 12.39 -18.41 -10.34
N LYS A 80 13.46 -18.38 -9.55
CA LYS A 80 13.93 -19.55 -8.79
C LYS A 80 13.89 -19.35 -7.29
N GLU A 81 14.12 -18.13 -6.82
CA GLU A 81 14.21 -17.85 -5.39
C GLU A 81 12.83 -17.65 -4.77
N SER A 82 12.66 -18.20 -3.59
CA SER A 82 11.44 -17.99 -2.79
C SER A 82 11.35 -16.56 -2.27
N GLY A 83 10.16 -15.94 -2.38
CA GLY A 83 9.88 -14.64 -1.78
C GLY A 83 10.13 -14.58 -0.27
N LEU A 84 10.07 -15.71 0.43
CA LEU A 84 10.33 -15.80 1.88
C LEU A 84 11.81 -15.63 2.25
N ARG A 85 12.74 -15.74 1.29
CA ARG A 85 14.19 -15.56 1.53
C ARG A 85 14.64 -14.11 1.43
N LEU A 86 13.77 -13.23 0.99
CA LEU A 86 14.06 -11.81 0.88
C LEU A 86 14.15 -11.15 2.26
N SER A 87 14.88 -10.03 2.37
CA SER A 87 14.87 -9.18 3.57
C SER A 87 13.47 -8.59 3.83
N GLY A 88 13.21 -8.11 5.03
CA GLY A 88 11.90 -7.53 5.38
C GLY A 88 11.44 -6.43 4.42
N GLY A 89 12.32 -5.48 4.09
CA GLY A 89 12.04 -4.42 3.14
C GLY A 89 11.82 -4.93 1.71
N GLN A 90 12.60 -5.93 1.28
CA GLN A 90 12.40 -6.59 -0.02
C GLN A 90 11.07 -7.36 -0.07
N GLN A 91 10.71 -8.06 1.01
CA GLN A 91 9.41 -8.75 1.11
C GLN A 91 8.25 -7.74 1.04
N GLN A 92 8.37 -6.59 1.67
CA GLN A 92 7.34 -5.56 1.60
C GLN A 92 7.21 -5.01 0.18
N ARG A 93 8.32 -4.69 -0.50
CA ARG A 93 8.30 -4.28 -1.91
C ARG A 93 7.76 -5.39 -2.83
N LEU A 94 8.02 -6.66 -2.53
CA LEU A 94 7.40 -7.77 -3.25
C LEU A 94 5.88 -7.82 -3.07
N CYS A 95 5.38 -7.56 -1.85
CA CYS A 95 3.94 -7.47 -1.58
C CYS A 95 3.31 -6.27 -2.30
N ILE A 96 4.02 -5.14 -2.38
CA ILE A 96 3.59 -3.98 -3.18
C ILE A 96 3.57 -4.35 -4.66
N ALA A 97 4.64 -4.94 -5.22
CA ALA A 97 4.69 -5.40 -6.61
C ALA A 97 3.51 -6.33 -6.95
N ARG A 98 3.21 -7.28 -6.07
CA ARG A 98 2.04 -8.17 -6.21
C ARG A 98 0.73 -7.40 -6.26
N ALA A 99 0.57 -6.39 -5.40
CA ALA A 99 -0.66 -5.60 -5.34
C ALA A 99 -0.84 -4.73 -6.59
N ILE A 100 0.23 -4.07 -7.08
CA ILE A 100 0.15 -3.15 -8.22
C ILE A 100 0.20 -3.86 -9.58
N ALA A 101 0.59 -5.14 -9.64
CA ALA A 101 0.65 -5.90 -10.90
C ALA A 101 -0.70 -6.00 -11.61
N VAL A 102 -1.80 -6.00 -10.86
CA VAL A 102 -3.17 -6.03 -11.38
C VAL A 102 -3.74 -4.63 -11.66
N GLU A 103 -2.95 -3.58 -11.45
CA GLU A 103 -3.29 -2.17 -11.69
C GLU A 103 -4.60 -1.73 -11.01
N PRO A 104 -4.73 -1.91 -9.69
CA PRO A 104 -5.95 -1.53 -8.99
C PRO A 104 -6.05 0.00 -8.92
N PRO A 105 -7.21 0.63 -9.15
CA PRO A 105 -7.37 2.08 -9.04
C PRO A 105 -7.18 2.61 -7.60
N LEU A 106 -7.36 1.76 -6.60
CA LEU A 106 -7.17 2.09 -5.17
C LEU A 106 -6.19 1.11 -4.51
N LEU A 107 -5.20 1.65 -3.81
CA LEU A 107 -4.22 0.90 -3.04
C LEU A 107 -4.29 1.28 -1.56
N LEU A 108 -4.66 0.31 -0.72
CA LEU A 108 -4.67 0.45 0.72
C LEU A 108 -3.35 -0.06 1.30
N MET A 109 -2.74 0.70 2.20
CA MET A 109 -1.52 0.33 2.89
C MET A 109 -1.71 0.49 4.40
N ASP A 110 -1.59 -0.62 5.12
CA ASP A 110 -1.71 -0.65 6.57
C ASP A 110 -0.32 -0.66 7.19
N GLU A 111 0.10 0.45 7.78
CA GLU A 111 1.40 0.66 8.41
C GLU A 111 2.59 0.06 7.63
N PRO A 112 2.78 0.39 6.34
CA PRO A 112 3.64 -0.35 5.42
C PRO A 112 5.13 -0.36 5.80
N THR A 113 5.55 0.45 6.76
CA THR A 113 6.96 0.61 7.19
C THR A 113 7.21 0.31 8.66
N SER A 114 6.19 -0.03 9.44
CA SER A 114 6.30 -0.16 10.91
C SER A 114 7.29 -1.23 11.40
N ALA A 115 7.54 -2.26 10.58
CA ALA A 115 8.45 -3.36 10.89
C ALA A 115 9.80 -3.28 10.16
N LEU A 116 10.12 -2.12 9.55
CA LEU A 116 11.30 -1.95 8.70
C LEU A 116 12.36 -1.06 9.38
N ASP A 117 13.61 -1.27 8.98
CA ASP A 117 14.71 -0.38 9.32
C ASP A 117 14.59 0.99 8.60
N PRO A 118 15.33 2.02 9.03
CA PRO A 118 15.21 3.37 8.45
C PRO A 118 15.50 3.44 6.94
N ILE A 119 16.43 2.63 6.42
CA ILE A 119 16.80 2.62 5.00
C ILE A 119 15.65 2.02 4.18
N ALA A 120 15.12 0.87 4.62
CA ALA A 120 13.98 0.24 3.99
C ALA A 120 12.71 1.12 4.08
N THR A 121 12.52 1.83 5.21
CA THR A 121 11.44 2.80 5.39
C THR A 121 11.51 3.90 4.36
N GLN A 122 12.67 4.54 4.19
CA GLN A 122 12.85 5.59 3.18
C GLN A 122 12.56 5.08 1.78
N ALA A 123 13.06 3.90 1.42
CA ALA A 123 12.78 3.30 0.10
C ALA A 123 11.28 3.06 -0.15
N ILE A 124 10.52 2.69 0.87
CA ILE A 124 9.06 2.54 0.75
C ILE A 124 8.37 3.91 0.66
N GLU A 125 8.83 4.92 1.39
CA GLU A 125 8.26 6.27 1.29
C GLU A 125 8.49 6.88 -0.10
N ASP A 126 9.69 6.74 -0.67
CA ASP A 126 10.00 7.18 -2.03
C ASP A 126 9.10 6.45 -3.04
N LEU A 127 8.93 5.15 -2.87
CA LEU A 127 8.02 4.36 -3.70
C LEU A 127 6.56 4.83 -3.59
N ILE A 128 6.08 5.18 -2.39
CA ILE A 128 4.72 5.71 -2.20
C ILE A 128 4.53 7.02 -2.97
N LEU A 129 5.54 7.91 -2.96
CA LEU A 129 5.50 9.16 -3.72
C LEU A 129 5.41 8.91 -5.24
N GLU A 130 6.07 7.88 -5.75
CA GLU A 130 5.95 7.50 -7.16
C GLU A 130 4.58 6.86 -7.47
N LEU A 131 4.09 6.01 -6.57
CA LEU A 131 2.83 5.30 -6.77
C LEU A 131 1.62 6.24 -6.76
N LYS A 132 1.60 7.29 -5.93
CA LYS A 132 0.47 8.23 -5.85
C LYS A 132 0.22 9.02 -7.13
N GLU A 133 1.19 9.09 -8.04
CA GLU A 133 1.03 9.70 -9.36
C GLU A 133 0.09 8.89 -10.28
N ARG A 134 -0.12 7.60 -9.97
CA ARG A 134 -0.91 6.68 -10.80
C ARG A 134 -2.10 6.05 -10.08
N TYR A 135 -2.01 5.92 -8.77
CA TYR A 135 -3.00 5.23 -7.93
C TYR A 135 -3.56 6.18 -6.89
N THR A 136 -4.82 6.00 -6.52
CA THR A 136 -5.30 6.54 -5.25
C THR A 136 -4.71 5.68 -4.12
N VAL A 137 -3.85 6.27 -3.29
CA VAL A 137 -3.21 5.57 -2.18
C VAL A 137 -3.82 6.02 -0.87
N VAL A 138 -4.31 5.08 -0.06
CA VAL A 138 -4.76 5.33 1.31
C VAL A 138 -3.84 4.60 2.26
N ILE A 139 -3.20 5.34 3.17
CA ILE A 139 -2.23 4.81 4.13
C ILE A 139 -2.77 4.99 5.53
N VAL A 140 -2.75 3.93 6.32
CA VAL A 140 -2.88 3.99 7.77
C VAL A 140 -1.46 4.00 8.35
N THR A 141 -1.16 4.98 9.20
CA THR A 141 0.13 5.05 9.90
C THR A 141 -0.04 5.77 11.25
N HIS A 142 0.73 5.34 12.23
CA HIS A 142 0.90 6.08 13.48
C HIS A 142 2.14 7.01 13.46
N ASN A 143 2.93 6.97 12.38
CA ASN A 143 4.09 7.82 12.20
C ASN A 143 3.70 9.16 11.53
N MET A 144 3.60 10.21 12.35
CA MET A 144 3.24 11.55 11.89
C MET A 144 4.21 12.12 10.86
N GLN A 145 5.50 11.83 11.01
CA GLN A 145 6.51 12.33 10.06
C GLN A 145 6.33 11.67 8.69
N GLN A 146 6.01 10.38 8.65
CA GLN A 146 5.67 9.70 7.41
C GLN A 146 4.42 10.31 6.77
N ALA A 147 3.33 10.46 7.53
CA ALA A 147 2.12 11.09 7.02
C ALA A 147 2.40 12.48 6.43
N ALA A 148 3.18 13.30 7.14
CA ALA A 148 3.55 14.64 6.66
C ALA A 148 4.36 14.62 5.35
N ARG A 149 5.21 13.59 5.13
CA ARG A 149 6.06 13.52 3.93
C ARG A 149 5.34 12.98 2.70
N VAL A 150 4.48 11.97 2.87
CA VAL A 150 3.98 11.20 1.72
C VAL A 150 2.54 11.54 1.32
N SER A 151 1.73 12.12 2.22
CA SER A 151 0.31 12.33 1.94
C SER A 151 -0.01 13.76 1.47
N ASP A 152 -1.03 13.87 0.62
CA ASP A 152 -1.60 15.14 0.17
C ASP A 152 -2.74 15.61 1.09
N ARG A 153 -3.48 14.64 1.64
CA ARG A 153 -4.55 14.85 2.63
C ARG A 153 -4.34 13.92 3.82
N THR A 154 -4.64 14.44 5.01
CA THR A 154 -4.53 13.69 6.25
C THR A 154 -5.88 13.68 6.98
N LEU A 155 -6.26 12.50 7.45
CA LEU A 155 -7.40 12.28 8.32
C LEU A 155 -6.87 11.87 9.69
N PHE A 156 -7.13 12.68 10.70
CA PHE A 156 -6.78 12.35 12.09
C PHE A 156 -7.95 11.64 12.77
N MET A 157 -7.72 10.40 13.18
CA MET A 157 -8.70 9.57 13.86
C MET A 157 -8.29 9.31 15.30
N HIS A 158 -9.23 9.38 16.23
CA HIS A 158 -9.03 9.04 17.62
C HIS A 158 -10.19 8.17 18.14
N LEU A 159 -9.88 7.03 18.74
CA LEU A 159 -10.85 6.07 19.27
C LEU A 159 -11.99 5.72 18.29
N GLY A 160 -11.67 5.55 17.01
CA GLY A 160 -12.63 5.21 15.97
C GLY A 160 -13.47 6.37 15.44
N VAL A 161 -13.19 7.59 15.89
CA VAL A 161 -13.88 8.81 15.45
C VAL A 161 -12.95 9.65 14.58
N LEU A 162 -13.45 10.14 13.45
CA LEU A 162 -12.76 11.14 12.64
C LEU A 162 -12.81 12.48 13.37
N VAL A 163 -11.65 12.96 13.80
CA VAL A 163 -11.51 14.20 14.58
C VAL A 163 -11.33 15.40 13.65
N GLU A 164 -10.43 15.26 12.68
CA GLU A 164 -10.12 16.33 11.72
C GLU A 164 -9.63 15.75 10.42
N GLU A 165 -9.93 16.42 9.30
CA GLU A 165 -9.41 16.11 7.99
C GLU A 165 -9.04 17.38 7.21
N GLY A 166 -8.06 17.27 6.33
CA GLY A 166 -7.69 18.40 5.47
C GLY A 166 -6.42 18.16 4.67
N PRO A 167 -5.98 19.18 3.92
CA PRO A 167 -4.64 19.16 3.32
C PRO A 167 -3.58 18.90 4.39
N THR A 168 -2.65 18.02 4.09
CA THR A 168 -1.62 17.58 5.05
C THR A 168 -0.85 18.75 5.66
N GLU A 169 -0.44 19.71 4.82
CA GLU A 169 0.25 20.92 5.31
C GLU A 169 -0.57 21.67 6.37
N VAL A 170 -1.89 21.81 6.15
CA VAL A 170 -2.77 22.51 7.11
C VAL A 170 -2.90 21.72 8.41
N ILE A 171 -3.12 20.42 8.32
CA ILE A 171 -3.24 19.55 9.51
C ILE A 171 -1.99 19.62 10.37
N PHE A 172 -0.79 19.62 9.78
CA PHE A 172 0.47 19.61 10.52
C PHE A 172 0.98 21.00 10.96
N THR A 173 0.50 22.10 10.36
CA THR A 173 0.97 23.46 10.69
C THR A 173 -0.06 24.32 11.41
N LYS A 174 -1.35 24.14 11.10
CA LYS A 174 -2.46 24.96 11.64
C LYS A 174 -3.70 24.09 11.86
N PRO A 175 -3.64 23.04 12.68
CA PRO A 175 -4.81 22.23 12.99
C PRO A 175 -5.89 23.08 13.65
N LYS A 176 -7.15 22.78 13.35
CA LYS A 176 -8.30 23.49 13.91
C LYS A 176 -8.80 22.85 15.20
N HIS A 177 -8.58 21.54 15.34
CA HIS A 177 -9.08 20.78 16.48
C HIS A 177 -8.00 20.66 17.59
N PRO A 178 -8.32 20.96 18.87
CA PRO A 178 -7.35 20.90 19.96
C PRO A 178 -6.69 19.53 20.15
N TYR A 179 -7.44 18.45 19.88
CA TYR A 179 -6.86 17.09 19.94
C TYR A 179 -5.83 16.84 18.85
N THR A 180 -6.06 17.34 17.63
CA THR A 180 -5.09 17.26 16.54
C THR A 180 -3.80 18.01 16.92
N GLU A 181 -3.93 19.23 17.44
CA GLU A 181 -2.80 20.04 17.91
C GLU A 181 -2.01 19.32 19.03
N ALA A 182 -2.72 18.80 20.04
CA ALA A 182 -2.10 18.08 21.15
C ALA A 182 -1.34 16.83 20.65
N TYR A 183 -1.91 16.09 19.71
CA TYR A 183 -1.27 14.91 19.13
C TYR A 183 0.00 15.27 18.35
N ILE A 184 -0.06 16.27 17.47
CA ILE A 184 1.07 16.70 16.64
C ILE A 184 2.21 17.28 17.49
N THR A 185 1.87 18.01 18.57
CA THR A 185 2.85 18.62 19.49
C THR A 185 3.37 17.67 20.55
N GLY A 186 2.94 16.42 20.56
CA GLY A 186 3.34 15.43 21.59
C GLY A 186 2.78 15.69 22.99
N ARG A 187 1.76 16.54 23.10
CA ARG A 187 1.08 16.87 24.36
C ARG A 187 -0.15 15.99 24.61
N PHE A 188 -0.30 14.95 23.82
CA PHE A 188 -1.39 14.00 23.92
C PHE A 188 -1.07 12.98 25.00
N GLY A 189 -1.74 13.09 26.15
CA GLY A 189 -1.60 12.22 27.32
C GLY A 189 -2.89 12.15 28.10
#